data_ada35dfea6952a4c41b00c7c539f1844
#
_entry.id   ada35dfea6952a4c41b00c7c539f1844
#
_cell.length_a   1.000
_cell.length_b   1.000
_cell.length_c   1.000
_cell.angle_alpha   90.00
_cell.angle_beta   90.00
_cell.angle_gamma   90.00
#
_symmetry.space_group_name_H-M   'P 1'
#
loop_
_entity.id
_entity.type
_entity.pdbx_description
1 polymer ?
#
loop_
_entity_poly.entity_id
_entity_poly.type
_entity_poly.pdbx_seq_one_letter_code
_entity_poly.pdbx_strand_id
1 'polypeptide(L)'
;MHTRSIPTAAARPLLALFALAAVSLGAPAGADPIEGTWLGTITAPQGTVADFGLEFHREKGGALAFKMNFPDMFTYAAEFGIPVEDEGGGRYRITPAFDLELLLEGDRLSGTFGKARLPVALARGRAFPPRPAPQRLPPGPAPLWSYDMGAGTWAPPVVAGTMIYLGTKAGLFHAVNAGDGTAVWTWKGANPIDGRAVVGPGTVYVLDTRENLIALDRARGSLRWLAPLHEGIAGAKAPDNPTFNHRSATPLLLDGVVYCGSGDGGLYAVDAATGSVLWRHDAGAPVYSGVGLLGAGTLMFGTMDGSVVLLDRQARRETLRVRTGGGVVTTPVVAGGILIVGSRDYMLYGFNLADGSPAWRFSYWFSWVESTPALVDGLIYVGASDFSRVTAIDPVTGKARWSTPVHGLDWGTPLVTRDSVFTGTVAQNMEGTVIAHVGGIMALDRLTGAPRWQVLAAAAPENGFGGYAGSLALAGDTVIAAGFDGKLIALRAR
;
A
#
# COMPACT_ATOMS: atom_id res chain seq x y z
N MET A 1 49.35 18.30 23.14
CA MET A 1 49.75 17.02 23.80
C MET A 1 48.56 16.42 24.50
N HIS A 2 48.33 15.19 24.26
CA HIS A 2 47.27 14.26 24.70
C HIS A 2 45.96 14.28 23.90
N THR A 3 46.02 13.60 22.76
CA THR A 3 44.92 12.97 22.05
C THR A 3 44.34 11.82 22.90
N ARG A 4 43.07 11.84 23.23
CA ARG A 4 42.34 10.68 23.71
C ARG A 4 41.50 10.13 22.57
N SER A 5 41.92 8.98 22.04
CA SER A 5 41.18 8.12 21.13
C SER A 5 40.01 7.45 21.86
N ILE A 6 38.82 7.55 21.26
CA ILE A 6 37.61 6.79 21.65
C ILE A 6 37.65 5.44 20.89
N PRO A 7 37.50 4.31 21.57
CA PRO A 7 37.48 3.05 20.88
C PRO A 7 36.12 2.81 20.20
N THR A 8 36.18 2.47 18.92
CA THR A 8 35.08 1.93 18.13
C THR A 8 34.67 0.57 18.70
N ALA A 9 33.47 0.49 19.24
CA ALA A 9 32.85 -0.77 19.62
C ALA A 9 32.39 -1.51 18.34
N ALA A 10 33.12 -2.53 17.95
CA ALA A 10 32.70 -3.48 16.94
C ALA A 10 31.52 -4.29 17.48
N ALA A 11 30.36 -4.14 16.84
CA ALA A 11 29.21 -5.01 17.07
C ALA A 11 29.56 -6.42 16.56
N ARG A 12 29.78 -7.34 17.47
CA ARG A 12 29.83 -8.79 17.21
C ARG A 12 28.40 -9.28 17.01
N PRO A 13 28.09 -10.07 15.98
CA PRO A 13 26.83 -10.78 15.92
C PRO A 13 26.84 -11.86 17.02
N LEU A 14 25.95 -11.76 18.00
CA LEU A 14 25.64 -12.86 18.89
C LEU A 14 24.85 -13.91 18.09
N LEU A 15 25.54 -14.89 17.55
CA LEU A 15 24.95 -16.19 17.27
C LEU A 15 24.66 -16.86 18.63
N ALA A 16 23.46 -16.67 19.15
CA ALA A 16 22.95 -17.48 20.23
C ALA A 16 22.59 -18.84 19.65
N LEU A 17 23.51 -19.77 19.70
CA LEU A 17 23.21 -21.21 19.59
C LEU A 17 22.36 -21.58 20.81
N PHE A 18 21.04 -21.58 20.66
CA PHE A 18 20.19 -22.35 21.57
C PHE A 18 20.32 -23.83 21.21
N ALA A 19 21.18 -24.53 21.90
CA ALA A 19 21.12 -25.97 21.97
C ALA A 19 19.87 -26.35 22.78
N LEU A 20 18.70 -26.45 22.10
CA LEU A 20 17.54 -27.12 22.67
C LEU A 20 17.89 -28.63 22.77
N ALA A 21 18.00 -29.12 23.98
CA ALA A 21 17.94 -30.57 24.23
C ALA A 21 16.58 -31.07 23.72
N ALA A 22 16.57 -31.76 22.60
CA ALA A 22 15.40 -32.39 22.03
C ALA A 22 14.97 -33.53 22.98
N VAL A 23 14.02 -33.24 23.86
CA VAL A 23 13.18 -34.27 24.44
C VAL A 23 12.14 -34.61 23.38
N SER A 24 12.30 -35.72 22.69
CA SER A 24 11.32 -36.25 21.75
C SER A 24 10.02 -36.52 22.49
N LEU A 25 9.08 -35.63 22.46
CA LEU A 25 7.69 -35.86 22.83
C LEU A 25 7.06 -36.60 21.65
N GLY A 26 7.05 -37.92 21.68
CA GLY A 26 6.35 -38.74 20.68
C GLY A 26 4.88 -38.28 20.57
N ALA A 27 4.39 -38.11 19.35
CA ALA A 27 2.98 -37.87 19.08
C ALA A 27 2.13 -39.00 19.67
N PRO A 28 0.93 -38.73 20.20
CA PRO A 28 0.04 -39.79 20.67
C PRO A 28 -0.28 -40.74 19.50
N ALA A 29 -0.32 -42.04 19.78
CA ALA A 29 -0.58 -43.06 18.77
C ALA A 29 -1.94 -42.80 18.08
N GLY A 30 -1.91 -42.43 16.76
CA GLY A 30 -3.08 -42.09 15.95
C GLY A 30 -3.16 -40.66 15.52
N ALA A 31 -2.27 -39.74 15.97
CA ALA A 31 -2.21 -38.38 15.48
C ALA A 31 -1.42 -38.29 14.15
N ASP A 32 -1.82 -37.37 13.28
CA ASP A 32 -1.05 -37.07 12.08
C ASP A 32 0.33 -36.54 12.47
N PRO A 33 1.42 -37.00 11.83
CA PRO A 33 2.78 -36.55 12.19
C PRO A 33 2.97 -35.03 12.19
N ILE A 34 2.15 -34.26 11.42
CA ILE A 34 2.25 -32.82 11.38
C ILE A 34 1.51 -32.12 12.54
N GLU A 35 0.55 -32.82 13.20
CA GLU A 35 -0.25 -32.21 14.28
C GLU A 35 0.64 -31.66 15.40
N GLY A 36 0.24 -30.48 15.93
CA GLY A 36 0.93 -29.75 16.98
C GLY A 36 1.51 -28.42 16.49
N THR A 37 2.28 -27.79 17.38
CA THR A 37 2.83 -26.45 17.14
C THR A 37 4.23 -26.52 16.53
N TRP A 38 4.45 -25.69 15.54
CA TRP A 38 5.72 -25.55 14.82
C TRP A 38 6.15 -24.09 14.87
N LEU A 39 7.37 -23.82 15.32
CA LEU A 39 7.91 -22.47 15.49
C LEU A 39 9.24 -22.33 14.77
N GLY A 40 9.50 -21.16 14.21
CA GLY A 40 10.74 -20.87 13.52
C GLY A 40 10.67 -19.57 12.77
N THR A 41 11.16 -19.56 11.55
CA THR A 41 11.33 -18.32 10.79
C THR A 41 10.92 -18.45 9.34
N ILE A 42 10.61 -17.29 8.76
CA ILE A 42 10.48 -17.07 7.32
C ILE A 42 11.48 -16.01 6.90
N THR A 43 12.09 -16.16 5.73
CA THR A 43 13.16 -15.27 5.25
C THR A 43 12.72 -14.55 3.98
N ALA A 44 12.81 -13.24 3.97
CA ALA A 44 12.51 -12.38 2.81
C ALA A 44 13.73 -12.23 1.88
N PRO A 45 13.54 -11.87 0.60
CA PRO A 45 14.62 -11.69 -0.38
C PRO A 45 15.69 -10.66 0.03
N GLN A 46 15.29 -9.62 0.77
CA GLN A 46 16.20 -8.61 1.32
C GLN A 46 17.00 -9.10 2.54
N GLY A 47 16.86 -10.37 2.92
CA GLY A 47 17.54 -10.96 4.08
C GLY A 47 16.87 -10.71 5.43
N THR A 48 15.70 -10.07 5.46
CA THR A 48 14.91 -9.94 6.69
C THR A 48 14.39 -11.30 7.10
N VAL A 49 14.57 -11.63 8.37
CA VAL A 49 14.07 -12.85 8.99
C VAL A 49 12.99 -12.47 9.97
N ALA A 50 11.83 -13.11 9.87
CA ALA A 50 10.71 -12.90 10.77
C ALA A 50 10.31 -14.19 11.50
N ASP A 51 9.79 -14.05 12.71
CA ASP A 51 9.21 -15.16 13.46
C ASP A 51 7.95 -15.66 12.74
N PHE A 52 7.87 -16.97 12.58
CA PHE A 52 6.75 -17.62 11.92
C PHE A 52 6.40 -18.93 12.63
N GLY A 53 5.12 -19.23 12.74
CA GLY A 53 4.66 -20.45 13.38
C GLY A 53 3.35 -20.96 12.80
N LEU A 54 3.18 -22.28 12.87
CA LEU A 54 1.97 -23.00 12.46
C LEU A 54 1.57 -23.96 13.59
N GLU A 55 0.27 -24.10 13.84
CA GLU A 55 -0.28 -25.11 14.73
C GLU A 55 -1.31 -25.91 13.94
N PHE A 56 -1.04 -27.18 13.72
CA PHE A 56 -1.94 -28.10 13.03
C PHE A 56 -2.78 -28.89 14.01
N HIS A 57 -4.06 -29.02 13.73
CA HIS A 57 -5.02 -29.76 14.54
C HIS A 57 -6.12 -30.35 13.66
N ARG A 58 -6.85 -31.35 14.18
CA ARG A 58 -8.01 -31.90 13.50
C ARG A 58 -9.29 -31.24 14.01
N GLU A 59 -10.14 -30.87 13.08
CA GLU A 59 -11.50 -30.44 13.36
C GLU A 59 -12.38 -31.63 13.75
N LYS A 60 -13.59 -31.33 14.29
CA LYS A 60 -14.57 -32.36 14.67
C LYS A 60 -14.95 -33.32 13.54
N GLY A 61 -14.81 -32.90 12.28
CA GLY A 61 -15.05 -33.69 11.07
C GLY A 61 -13.85 -34.52 10.59
N GLY A 62 -12.71 -34.47 11.31
CA GLY A 62 -11.47 -35.18 10.96
C GLY A 62 -10.57 -34.46 9.95
N ALA A 63 -11.01 -33.33 9.38
CA ALA A 63 -10.19 -32.53 8.50
C ALA A 63 -9.01 -31.92 9.24
N LEU A 64 -7.84 -31.85 8.57
CA LEU A 64 -6.68 -31.17 9.11
C LEU A 64 -6.83 -29.67 8.88
N ALA A 65 -6.73 -28.90 9.96
CA ALA A 65 -6.81 -27.45 9.98
C ALA A 65 -5.53 -26.85 10.60
N PHE A 66 -5.34 -25.54 10.48
CA PHE A 66 -4.17 -24.90 11.04
C PHE A 66 -4.47 -23.52 11.59
N LYS A 67 -3.65 -23.11 12.56
CA LYS A 67 -3.52 -21.73 13.00
C LYS A 67 -2.17 -21.18 12.59
N MET A 68 -2.12 -19.90 12.27
CA MET A 68 -0.87 -19.21 11.92
C MET A 68 -0.53 -18.18 12.98
N ASN A 69 0.77 -18.11 13.29
CA ASN A 69 1.34 -17.04 14.08
C ASN A 69 2.44 -16.35 13.29
N PHE A 70 2.18 -15.10 12.93
CA PHE A 70 3.12 -14.27 12.18
C PHE A 70 3.10 -12.85 12.78
N PRO A 71 3.89 -12.61 13.87
CA PRO A 71 3.85 -11.35 14.61
C PRO A 71 4.10 -10.12 13.76
N ASP A 72 5.00 -10.20 12.78
CA ASP A 72 5.29 -9.09 11.87
C ASP A 72 4.09 -8.68 11.00
N MET A 73 3.13 -9.59 10.80
CA MET A 73 1.84 -9.36 10.12
C MET A 73 0.68 -9.18 11.10
N PHE A 74 0.95 -8.93 12.37
CA PHE A 74 -0.06 -8.83 13.43
C PHE A 74 -1.00 -10.05 13.53
N THR A 75 -0.58 -11.18 12.99
CA THR A 75 -1.32 -12.44 13.03
C THR A 75 -0.89 -13.23 14.25
N TYR A 76 -1.80 -13.49 15.17
CA TYR A 76 -1.53 -14.18 16.42
C TYR A 76 -2.50 -15.34 16.59
N ALA A 77 -2.03 -16.58 16.38
CA ALA A 77 -2.83 -17.80 16.48
C ALA A 77 -4.16 -17.72 15.68
N ALA A 78 -4.14 -17.05 14.53
CA ALA A 78 -5.32 -16.89 13.68
C ALA A 78 -5.64 -18.20 12.95
N GLU A 79 -6.91 -18.58 12.97
CA GLU A 79 -7.45 -19.73 12.23
C GLU A 79 -8.08 -19.26 10.93
N PHE A 80 -7.78 -19.97 9.85
CA PHE A 80 -8.16 -19.52 8.51
C PHE A 80 -9.02 -20.59 7.87
N GLY A 81 -9.89 -21.20 8.16
CA GLY A 81 -10.84 -22.12 7.49
C GLY A 81 -10.41 -22.67 6.10
N ILE A 82 -9.10 -22.75 5.86
CA ILE A 82 -8.51 -23.21 4.60
C ILE A 82 -8.01 -24.62 4.81
N PRO A 83 -8.38 -25.57 3.93
CA PRO A 83 -7.97 -26.97 4.09
C PRO A 83 -6.46 -27.12 3.95
N VAL A 84 -5.93 -28.04 4.74
CA VAL A 84 -4.55 -28.55 4.61
C VAL A 84 -4.61 -29.83 3.80
N GLU A 85 -3.96 -29.87 2.64
CA GLU A 85 -3.86 -31.02 1.78
C GLU A 85 -2.64 -31.85 2.16
N ASP A 86 -2.83 -33.12 2.53
CA ASP A 86 -1.74 -34.10 2.71
C ASP A 86 -1.49 -34.80 1.36
N GLU A 87 -0.34 -34.51 0.75
CA GLU A 87 0.09 -35.09 -0.54
C GLU A 87 0.84 -36.42 -0.35
N GLY A 88 0.99 -36.85 0.87
CA GLY A 88 1.76 -38.05 1.22
C GLY A 88 3.28 -37.82 1.28
N GLY A 89 4.00 -38.76 1.88
CA GLY A 89 5.46 -38.67 2.01
C GLY A 89 5.94 -37.48 2.84
N GLY A 90 5.12 -36.99 3.79
CA GLY A 90 5.41 -35.83 4.64
C GLY A 90 5.25 -34.51 3.93
N ARG A 91 4.59 -34.46 2.77
CA ARG A 91 4.31 -33.22 2.02
C ARG A 91 2.93 -32.71 2.31
N TYR A 92 2.84 -31.42 2.61
CA TYR A 92 1.58 -30.72 2.92
C TYR A 92 1.48 -29.43 2.11
N ARG A 93 0.26 -29.14 1.66
CA ARG A 93 -0.02 -27.91 0.90
C ARG A 93 -1.19 -27.18 1.51
N ILE A 94 -1.11 -25.83 1.52
CA ILE A 94 -2.18 -24.93 1.94
C ILE A 94 -2.38 -23.89 0.83
N THR A 95 -3.39 -24.12 0.01
CA THR A 95 -3.75 -23.26 -1.14
C THR A 95 -5.27 -23.03 -1.12
N PRO A 96 -5.79 -22.00 -1.83
CA PRO A 96 -5.06 -21.06 -2.68
C PRO A 96 -4.54 -19.79 -1.94
N ALA A 97 -4.91 -19.58 -0.68
CA ALA A 97 -4.70 -18.27 -0.05
C ALA A 97 -3.23 -17.98 0.29
N PHE A 98 -2.47 -19.01 0.70
CA PHE A 98 -1.10 -18.80 1.20
C PHE A 98 -0.01 -19.35 0.28
N ASP A 99 -0.33 -20.17 -0.71
CA ASP A 99 0.66 -20.89 -1.54
C ASP A 99 1.79 -21.46 -0.67
N LEU A 100 1.42 -22.15 0.42
CA LEU A 100 2.37 -22.69 1.38
C LEU A 100 2.59 -24.18 1.08
N GLU A 101 3.82 -24.52 0.73
CA GLU A 101 4.26 -25.89 0.49
C GLU A 101 5.23 -26.30 1.61
N LEU A 102 4.97 -27.40 2.28
CA LEU A 102 5.71 -27.86 3.45
C LEU A 102 6.19 -29.30 3.27
N LEU A 103 7.36 -29.59 3.81
CA LEU A 103 7.96 -30.91 3.92
C LEU A 103 8.29 -31.20 5.38
N LEU A 104 7.71 -32.25 5.93
CA LEU A 104 7.96 -32.77 7.28
C LEU A 104 9.05 -33.81 7.24
N GLU A 105 10.15 -33.60 7.98
CA GLU A 105 11.24 -34.52 8.17
C GLU A 105 11.56 -34.63 9.67
N GLY A 106 11.01 -35.64 10.32
CA GLY A 106 11.10 -35.80 11.77
C GLY A 106 10.49 -34.62 12.53
N ASP A 107 11.28 -33.94 13.34
CA ASP A 107 10.87 -32.73 14.09
C ASP A 107 11.19 -31.41 13.36
N ARG A 108 11.37 -31.44 12.06
CA ARG A 108 11.59 -30.28 11.21
C ARG A 108 10.50 -30.17 10.15
N LEU A 109 10.00 -28.97 9.98
CA LEU A 109 9.06 -28.62 8.94
C LEU A 109 9.67 -27.49 8.11
N SER A 110 10.00 -27.78 6.87
CA SER A 110 10.61 -26.82 5.95
C SER A 110 9.75 -26.62 4.72
N GLY A 111 9.93 -25.49 3.99
CA GLY A 111 9.15 -25.29 2.79
C GLY A 111 9.25 -23.90 2.23
N THR A 112 8.24 -23.53 1.47
CA THR A 112 8.14 -22.20 0.87
C THR A 112 6.75 -21.62 1.07
N PHE A 113 6.71 -20.29 1.18
CA PHE A 113 5.50 -19.53 1.43
C PHE A 113 5.28 -18.46 0.37
N GLY A 114 4.04 -18.37 -0.11
CA GLY A 114 3.58 -17.36 -1.03
C GLY A 114 4.14 -17.50 -2.45
N LYS A 115 3.61 -16.70 -3.38
CA LYS A 115 4.06 -16.66 -4.78
C LYS A 115 5.56 -16.36 -4.94
N ALA A 116 6.13 -15.63 -3.99
CA ALA A 116 7.56 -15.32 -3.96
C ALA A 116 8.42 -16.49 -3.47
N ARG A 117 7.80 -17.62 -3.05
CA ARG A 117 8.47 -18.84 -2.55
C ARG A 117 9.48 -18.55 -1.43
N LEU A 118 9.03 -17.76 -0.42
CA LEU A 118 9.87 -17.36 0.71
C LEU A 118 10.22 -18.60 1.55
N PRO A 119 11.50 -18.85 1.87
CA PRO A 119 11.90 -20.01 2.65
C PRO A 119 11.32 -19.99 4.05
N VAL A 120 10.74 -21.12 4.46
CA VAL A 120 10.20 -21.39 5.80
C VAL A 120 11.01 -22.50 6.44
N ALA A 121 11.40 -22.31 7.70
CA ALA A 121 12.11 -23.28 8.49
C ALA A 121 11.56 -23.30 9.93
N LEU A 122 10.88 -24.39 10.30
CA LEU A 122 10.22 -24.54 11.59
C LEU A 122 10.70 -25.81 12.29
N ALA A 123 10.65 -25.80 13.61
CA ALA A 123 10.86 -26.94 14.47
C ALA A 123 9.67 -27.12 15.43
N ARG A 124 9.50 -28.30 16.00
CA ARG A 124 8.44 -28.55 16.99
C ARG A 124 8.56 -27.56 18.16
N GLY A 125 7.45 -26.93 18.50
CA GLY A 125 7.30 -26.02 19.62
C GLY A 125 6.23 -26.49 20.61
N ARG A 126 6.07 -25.75 21.70
CA ARG A 126 5.03 -26.05 22.70
C ARG A 126 3.77 -25.23 22.52
N ALA A 127 3.93 -23.95 22.24
CA ALA A 127 2.83 -22.99 22.06
C ALA A 127 3.36 -21.74 21.34
N PHE A 128 2.45 -21.00 20.72
CA PHE A 128 2.77 -19.67 20.18
C PHE A 128 3.15 -18.69 21.30
N PRO A 129 4.08 -17.75 21.03
CA PRO A 129 4.34 -16.66 21.96
C PRO A 129 3.06 -15.82 22.16
N PRO A 130 2.86 -15.27 23.36
CA PRO A 130 1.69 -14.43 23.62
C PRO A 130 1.71 -13.17 22.75
N ARG A 131 0.51 -12.71 22.36
CA ARG A 131 0.37 -11.43 21.65
C ARG A 131 0.93 -10.30 22.51
N PRO A 132 1.84 -9.46 21.98
CA PRO A 132 2.32 -8.29 22.72
C PRO A 132 1.18 -7.34 23.08
N ALA A 133 1.27 -6.69 24.24
CA ALA A 133 0.33 -5.66 24.60
C ALA A 133 0.39 -4.50 23.58
N PRO A 134 -0.76 -3.92 23.18
CA PRO A 134 -0.79 -2.78 22.27
C PRO A 134 0.03 -1.61 22.83
N GLN A 135 0.92 -1.06 22.04
CA GLN A 135 1.66 0.14 22.43
C GLN A 135 0.70 1.34 22.46
N ARG A 136 0.57 1.98 23.60
CA ARG A 136 -0.18 3.25 23.71
C ARG A 136 0.74 4.40 23.31
N LEU A 137 0.39 5.08 22.23
CA LEU A 137 1.08 6.29 21.79
C LEU A 137 0.42 7.53 22.42
N PRO A 138 1.18 8.62 22.58
CA PRO A 138 0.60 9.90 22.95
C PRO A 138 -0.52 10.28 21.97
N PRO A 139 -1.60 10.92 22.46
CA PRO A 139 -2.63 11.46 21.58
C PRO A 139 -2.04 12.56 20.71
N GLY A 140 -2.44 12.61 19.45
CA GLY A 140 -2.10 13.67 18.53
C GLY A 140 -2.83 14.98 18.84
N PRO A 141 -2.51 16.06 18.11
CA PRO A 141 -3.18 17.34 18.27
C PRO A 141 -4.67 17.25 17.95
N ALA A 142 -5.47 18.05 18.63
CA ALA A 142 -6.86 18.24 18.26
C ALA A 142 -6.94 18.92 16.87
N PRO A 143 -7.99 18.62 16.08
CA PRO A 143 -8.21 19.30 14.81
C PRO A 143 -8.31 20.83 14.98
N LEU A 144 -7.60 21.58 14.14
CA LEU A 144 -7.71 23.02 14.04
C LEU A 144 -9.10 23.42 13.52
N TRP A 145 -9.59 22.66 12.57
CA TRP A 145 -10.92 22.74 12.00
C TRP A 145 -11.35 21.39 11.41
N SER A 146 -12.64 21.24 11.19
CA SER A 146 -13.26 20.08 10.56
C SER A 146 -14.35 20.54 9.61
N TYR A 147 -14.39 19.96 8.41
CA TYR A 147 -15.40 20.20 7.39
C TYR A 147 -16.16 18.91 7.08
N ASP A 148 -17.49 18.98 7.03
CA ASP A 148 -18.34 17.85 6.65
C ASP A 148 -18.49 17.80 5.13
N MET A 149 -17.98 16.72 4.52
CA MET A 149 -18.01 16.46 3.09
C MET A 149 -19.33 15.80 2.64
N GLY A 150 -20.21 15.45 3.56
CA GLY A 150 -21.48 14.76 3.30
C GLY A 150 -21.33 13.27 2.97
N ALA A 151 -20.12 12.78 2.71
CA ALA A 151 -19.84 11.36 2.48
C ALA A 151 -18.34 11.07 2.68
N GLY A 152 -18.03 9.83 3.03
CA GLY A 152 -16.66 9.34 3.12
C GLY A 152 -15.95 9.28 1.77
N THR A 153 -14.61 9.16 1.80
CA THR A 153 -13.81 9.18 0.57
C THR A 153 -12.62 8.23 0.62
N TRP A 154 -12.23 7.76 -0.57
CA TRP A 154 -10.91 7.20 -0.87
C TRP A 154 -9.95 8.25 -1.45
N ALA A 155 -10.50 9.35 -1.98
CA ALA A 155 -9.71 10.36 -2.69
C ALA A 155 -8.73 11.06 -1.74
N PRO A 156 -7.45 11.15 -2.10
CA PRO A 156 -6.50 12.01 -1.39
C PRO A 156 -6.88 13.47 -1.54
N PRO A 157 -6.85 14.29 -0.48
CA PRO A 157 -6.96 15.74 -0.62
C PRO A 157 -5.75 16.29 -1.40
N VAL A 158 -5.99 17.28 -2.24
CA VAL A 158 -4.96 17.99 -3.01
C VAL A 158 -4.94 19.45 -2.60
N VAL A 159 -3.81 19.89 -2.08
CA VAL A 159 -3.60 21.30 -1.70
C VAL A 159 -2.96 22.04 -2.87
N ALA A 160 -3.57 23.15 -3.29
CA ALA A 160 -3.04 24.04 -4.32
C ALA A 160 -3.26 25.51 -3.93
N GLY A 161 -2.19 26.16 -3.47
CA GLY A 161 -2.25 27.48 -2.84
C GLY A 161 -2.99 27.41 -1.50
N THR A 162 -4.03 28.20 -1.34
CA THR A 162 -4.88 28.25 -0.13
C THR A 162 -6.09 27.30 -0.20
N MET A 163 -6.18 26.46 -1.23
CA MET A 163 -7.35 25.63 -1.48
C MET A 163 -7.03 24.15 -1.37
N ILE A 164 -7.99 23.39 -0.88
CA ILE A 164 -8.02 21.92 -0.87
C ILE A 164 -9.08 21.45 -1.84
N TYR A 165 -8.75 20.47 -2.68
CA TYR A 165 -9.65 19.83 -3.64
C TYR A 165 -9.73 18.34 -3.38
N LEU A 166 -10.95 17.77 -3.34
CA LEU A 166 -11.15 16.33 -3.16
C LEU A 166 -12.56 15.89 -3.58
N GLY A 167 -12.66 14.63 -3.98
CA GLY A 167 -13.91 13.96 -4.30
C GLY A 167 -14.44 13.10 -3.16
N THR A 168 -15.67 12.60 -3.28
CA THR A 168 -16.31 11.71 -2.31
C THR A 168 -17.02 10.52 -2.97
N LYS A 169 -17.31 9.48 -2.20
CA LYS A 169 -18.11 8.32 -2.63
C LYS A 169 -19.53 8.69 -3.06
N ALA A 170 -20.05 9.82 -2.62
CA ALA A 170 -21.35 10.34 -3.08
C ALA A 170 -21.26 11.12 -4.38
N GLY A 171 -20.08 11.22 -5.03
CA GLY A 171 -19.89 12.00 -6.25
C GLY A 171 -19.90 13.52 -6.02
N LEU A 172 -19.70 13.98 -4.80
CA LEU A 172 -19.45 15.37 -4.50
C LEU A 172 -17.96 15.65 -4.70
N PHE A 173 -17.65 16.82 -5.29
CA PHE A 173 -16.30 17.33 -5.41
C PHE A 173 -16.24 18.72 -4.77
N HIS A 174 -15.32 18.89 -3.84
CA HIS A 174 -15.25 20.06 -2.98
C HIS A 174 -14.00 20.89 -3.25
N ALA A 175 -14.14 22.21 -3.13
CA ALA A 175 -13.06 23.15 -2.92
C ALA A 175 -13.24 23.81 -1.56
N VAL A 176 -12.27 23.62 -0.68
CA VAL A 176 -12.31 24.06 0.72
C VAL A 176 -11.11 24.95 1.00
N ASN A 177 -11.27 26.02 1.77
CA ASN A 177 -10.18 26.86 2.22
C ASN A 177 -9.30 26.10 3.21
N ALA A 178 -8.00 26.01 2.94
CA ALA A 178 -7.07 25.26 3.78
C ALA A 178 -6.80 25.93 5.15
N GLY A 179 -7.05 27.23 5.28
CA GLY A 179 -6.80 27.97 6.51
C GLY A 179 -7.86 27.76 7.60
N ASP A 180 -9.13 27.65 7.20
CA ASP A 180 -10.26 27.63 8.14
C ASP A 180 -11.30 26.53 7.89
N GLY A 181 -11.15 25.73 6.82
CA GLY A 181 -12.06 24.66 6.49
C GLY A 181 -13.38 25.12 5.88
N THR A 182 -13.53 26.38 5.48
CA THR A 182 -14.75 26.87 4.85
C THR A 182 -14.88 26.36 3.42
N ALA A 183 -16.09 25.91 3.04
CA ALA A 183 -16.39 25.53 1.66
C ALA A 183 -16.41 26.76 0.76
N VAL A 184 -15.69 26.69 -0.37
CA VAL A 184 -15.74 27.74 -1.40
C VAL A 184 -16.75 27.37 -2.46
N TRP A 185 -16.74 26.15 -2.93
CA TRP A 185 -17.74 25.58 -3.81
C TRP A 185 -17.80 24.06 -3.70
N THR A 186 -18.93 23.53 -4.11
CA THR A 186 -19.14 22.09 -4.23
C THR A 186 -19.80 21.81 -5.58
N TRP A 187 -19.28 20.83 -6.29
CA TRP A 187 -19.87 20.31 -7.52
C TRP A 187 -20.41 18.90 -7.30
N LYS A 188 -21.53 18.54 -7.97
CA LYS A 188 -22.13 17.20 -7.88
C LYS A 188 -22.01 16.50 -9.22
N GLY A 189 -21.26 15.39 -9.24
CA GLY A 189 -21.20 14.46 -10.36
C GLY A 189 -22.22 13.35 -10.27
N ALA A 190 -22.33 12.58 -11.35
CA ALA A 190 -23.22 11.42 -11.43
C ALA A 190 -22.66 10.17 -10.72
N ASN A 191 -21.34 10.05 -10.64
CA ASN A 191 -20.65 8.88 -10.12
C ASN A 191 -19.74 9.24 -8.94
N PRO A 192 -19.34 8.27 -8.08
CA PRO A 192 -18.32 8.48 -7.07
C PRO A 192 -17.03 9.05 -7.65
N ILE A 193 -16.32 9.87 -6.88
CA ILE A 193 -15.06 10.51 -7.28
C ILE A 193 -14.01 10.10 -6.24
N ASP A 194 -13.28 9.04 -6.52
CA ASP A 194 -12.28 8.44 -5.63
C ASP A 194 -10.84 8.73 -6.09
N GLY A 195 -10.68 9.29 -7.29
CA GLY A 195 -9.38 9.63 -7.86
C GLY A 195 -8.77 10.89 -7.26
N ARG A 196 -7.43 10.95 -7.26
CA ARG A 196 -6.69 12.16 -6.93
C ARG A 196 -6.87 13.19 -8.06
N ALA A 197 -7.19 14.41 -7.69
CA ALA A 197 -7.29 15.51 -8.65
C ALA A 197 -5.90 16.02 -9.08
N VAL A 198 -5.82 16.61 -10.28
CA VAL A 198 -4.70 17.45 -10.70
C VAL A 198 -5.20 18.88 -10.91
N VAL A 199 -4.44 19.84 -10.42
CA VAL A 199 -4.84 21.25 -10.38
C VAL A 199 -3.96 22.08 -11.33
N GLY A 200 -4.59 22.61 -12.36
CA GLY A 200 -3.99 23.59 -13.27
C GLY A 200 -4.23 25.04 -12.83
N PRO A 201 -3.75 26.01 -13.60
CA PRO A 201 -3.90 27.43 -13.28
C PRO A 201 -5.37 27.88 -13.12
N GLY A 202 -6.25 27.41 -14.00
CA GLY A 202 -7.66 27.79 -14.01
C GLY A 202 -8.65 26.63 -13.98
N THR A 203 -8.17 25.40 -13.91
CA THR A 203 -9.01 24.20 -14.04
C THR A 203 -8.53 23.11 -13.08
N VAL A 204 -9.46 22.37 -12.52
CA VAL A 204 -9.21 21.15 -11.76
C VAL A 204 -9.69 19.97 -12.58
N TYR A 205 -8.87 18.94 -12.70
CA TYR A 205 -9.18 17.72 -13.45
C TYR A 205 -9.23 16.53 -12.50
N VAL A 206 -10.22 15.67 -12.67
CA VAL A 206 -10.39 14.46 -11.85
C VAL A 206 -11.10 13.37 -12.66
N LEU A 207 -10.81 12.12 -12.34
CA LEU A 207 -11.54 10.96 -12.84
C LEU A 207 -12.62 10.55 -11.84
N ASP A 208 -13.82 10.25 -12.34
CA ASP A 208 -14.80 9.51 -11.56
C ASP A 208 -14.61 7.98 -11.70
N THR A 209 -15.40 7.20 -10.95
CA THR A 209 -15.30 5.71 -10.96
C THR A 209 -15.80 5.06 -12.27
N ARG A 210 -16.38 5.83 -13.18
CA ARG A 210 -16.73 5.41 -14.55
C ARG A 210 -15.71 5.89 -15.57
N GLU A 211 -14.56 6.38 -15.09
CA GLU A 211 -13.45 6.86 -15.92
C GLU A 211 -13.84 8.04 -16.82
N ASN A 212 -14.83 8.85 -16.41
CA ASN A 212 -15.03 10.14 -17.03
C ASN A 212 -13.96 11.10 -16.51
N LEU A 213 -13.17 11.67 -17.41
CA LEU A 213 -12.28 12.78 -17.08
C LEU A 213 -13.11 14.07 -17.03
N ILE A 214 -13.13 14.70 -15.88
CA ILE A 214 -13.96 15.86 -15.56
C ILE A 214 -13.05 17.06 -15.38
N ALA A 215 -13.38 18.18 -16.04
CA ALA A 215 -12.71 19.46 -15.87
C ALA A 215 -13.67 20.48 -15.25
N LEU A 216 -13.28 21.00 -14.09
CA LEU A 216 -14.06 21.99 -13.35
C LEU A 216 -13.34 23.35 -13.35
N ASP A 217 -14.07 24.44 -13.46
CA ASP A 217 -13.53 25.79 -13.23
C ASP A 217 -12.99 25.88 -11.80
N ARG A 218 -11.71 26.19 -11.68
CA ARG A 218 -11.02 26.20 -10.38
C ARG A 218 -11.60 27.21 -9.38
N ALA A 219 -12.10 28.36 -9.88
CA ALA A 219 -12.60 29.41 -9.02
C ALA A 219 -14.09 29.25 -8.64
N ARG A 220 -14.87 28.61 -9.52
CA ARG A 220 -16.35 28.58 -9.39
C ARG A 220 -16.91 27.17 -9.22
N GLY A 221 -16.13 26.12 -9.51
CA GLY A 221 -16.60 24.75 -9.49
C GLY A 221 -17.56 24.36 -10.62
N SER A 222 -17.79 25.24 -11.58
CA SER A 222 -18.65 24.94 -12.73
C SER A 222 -17.97 23.94 -13.66
N LEU A 223 -18.76 23.01 -14.21
CA LEU A 223 -18.28 22.08 -15.22
C LEU A 223 -17.85 22.84 -16.49
N ARG A 224 -16.61 22.60 -16.92
CA ARG A 224 -16.09 23.08 -18.20
C ARG A 224 -16.34 22.08 -19.30
N TRP A 225 -15.93 20.83 -19.06
CA TRP A 225 -16.18 19.71 -19.94
C TRP A 225 -16.07 18.38 -19.17
N LEU A 226 -16.64 17.33 -19.77
CA LEU A 226 -16.55 15.94 -19.31
C LEU A 226 -16.22 15.10 -20.53
N ALA A 227 -15.18 14.26 -20.43
CA ALA A 227 -14.72 13.37 -21.48
C ALA A 227 -14.73 11.92 -20.97
N PRO A 228 -15.68 11.07 -21.43
CA PRO A 228 -15.62 9.64 -21.21
C PRO A 228 -14.39 9.04 -21.93
N LEU A 229 -13.51 8.36 -21.24
CA LEU A 229 -12.29 7.83 -21.85
C LEU A 229 -12.54 6.58 -22.71
N HIS A 230 -13.61 5.86 -22.46
CA HIS A 230 -13.91 4.55 -23.10
C HIS A 230 -15.22 4.54 -23.90
N GLU A 231 -15.81 5.69 -24.21
CA GLU A 231 -16.96 5.73 -25.11
C GLU A 231 -16.56 5.30 -26.53
N GLY A 232 -17.16 4.21 -27.00
CA GLY A 232 -16.93 3.63 -28.32
C GLY A 232 -15.97 2.44 -28.36
N ILE A 233 -15.39 2.03 -27.23
CA ILE A 233 -14.61 0.79 -27.16
C ILE A 233 -15.54 -0.35 -26.75
N ALA A 234 -15.95 -1.17 -27.75
CA ALA A 234 -16.79 -2.32 -27.53
C ALA A 234 -16.11 -3.29 -26.54
N GLY A 235 -16.73 -3.50 -25.38
CA GLY A 235 -16.29 -4.47 -24.39
C GLY A 235 -15.49 -3.93 -23.21
N ALA A 236 -15.30 -2.62 -23.06
CA ALA A 236 -14.79 -2.03 -21.84
C ALA A 236 -15.78 -2.29 -20.69
N LYS A 237 -15.54 -3.34 -19.91
CA LYS A 237 -16.31 -3.63 -18.70
C LYS A 237 -15.79 -2.77 -17.56
N ALA A 238 -16.72 -2.14 -16.82
CA ALA A 238 -16.38 -1.67 -15.49
C ALA A 238 -15.75 -2.83 -14.68
N PRO A 239 -14.73 -2.57 -13.86
CA PRO A 239 -14.08 -3.64 -13.09
C PRO A 239 -15.11 -4.41 -12.26
N ASP A 240 -15.10 -5.74 -12.40
CA ASP A 240 -16.10 -6.64 -11.82
C ASP A 240 -16.06 -6.71 -10.28
N ASN A 241 -15.03 -6.15 -9.64
CA ASN A 241 -14.91 -6.14 -8.19
C ASN A 241 -14.77 -4.72 -7.63
N PRO A 242 -15.87 -4.15 -7.19
CA PRO A 242 -15.88 -2.83 -6.62
C PRO A 242 -15.03 -2.67 -5.34
N THR A 243 -14.74 -3.68 -4.60
CA THR A 243 -14.13 -3.55 -3.27
C THR A 243 -12.63 -3.28 -3.28
N PHE A 244 -11.88 -3.77 -4.28
CA PHE A 244 -10.42 -3.69 -4.30
C PHE A 244 -9.82 -3.02 -5.55
N ASN A 245 -10.62 -2.68 -6.57
CA ASN A 245 -10.12 -2.10 -7.84
C ASN A 245 -10.57 -0.65 -8.09
N HIS A 246 -10.95 0.09 -7.04
CA HIS A 246 -11.63 1.39 -7.13
C HIS A 246 -10.73 2.58 -7.35
N ARG A 247 -9.45 2.42 -7.47
CA ARG A 247 -8.58 3.58 -7.61
C ARG A 247 -8.56 4.01 -9.06
N SER A 248 -9.31 5.05 -9.37
CA SER A 248 -9.13 5.79 -10.61
C SER A 248 -7.67 6.24 -10.72
N ALA A 249 -7.08 6.08 -11.90
CA ALA A 249 -5.72 6.52 -12.16
C ALA A 249 -5.55 8.00 -11.75
N THR A 250 -4.40 8.34 -11.18
CA THR A 250 -4.06 9.75 -10.90
C THR A 250 -3.62 10.41 -12.20
N PRO A 251 -4.32 11.44 -12.70
CA PRO A 251 -3.92 12.15 -13.91
C PRO A 251 -2.61 12.93 -13.71
N LEU A 252 -1.92 13.20 -14.82
CA LEU A 252 -0.81 14.14 -14.91
C LEU A 252 -1.18 15.29 -15.86
N LEU A 253 -1.09 16.54 -15.42
CA LEU A 253 -1.21 17.71 -16.29
C LEU A 253 0.18 18.19 -16.68
N LEU A 254 0.46 18.24 -17.97
CA LEU A 254 1.73 18.74 -18.51
C LEU A 254 1.51 19.42 -19.86
N ASP A 255 2.00 20.64 -20.02
CA ASP A 255 1.98 21.41 -21.26
C ASP A 255 0.60 21.46 -21.97
N GLY A 256 -0.47 21.68 -21.18
CA GLY A 256 -1.83 21.75 -21.70
C GLY A 256 -2.46 20.40 -22.06
N VAL A 257 -1.82 19.29 -21.69
CA VAL A 257 -2.32 17.92 -21.91
C VAL A 257 -2.53 17.22 -20.56
N VAL A 258 -3.67 16.57 -20.40
CA VAL A 258 -3.94 15.67 -19.26
C VAL A 258 -3.67 14.24 -19.71
N TYR A 259 -2.73 13.59 -19.04
CA TYR A 259 -2.41 12.18 -19.25
C TYR A 259 -3.06 11.35 -18.16
N CYS A 260 -3.81 10.31 -18.51
CA CYS A 260 -4.47 9.42 -17.55
C CYS A 260 -4.63 8.00 -18.08
N GLY A 261 -4.52 7.03 -17.20
CA GLY A 261 -4.78 5.63 -17.49
C GLY A 261 -6.28 5.31 -17.45
N SER A 262 -6.63 4.20 -18.09
CA SER A 262 -7.99 3.67 -18.12
C SER A 262 -7.99 2.14 -17.95
N GLY A 263 -9.09 1.60 -17.44
CA GLY A 263 -9.34 0.17 -17.31
C GLY A 263 -9.49 -0.56 -18.65
N ASP A 264 -9.64 0.19 -19.74
CA ASP A 264 -9.64 -0.36 -21.11
C ASP A 264 -8.24 -0.75 -21.62
N GLY A 265 -7.19 -0.57 -20.81
CA GLY A 265 -5.81 -0.80 -21.16
C GLY A 265 -5.14 0.37 -21.89
N GLY A 266 -5.78 1.52 -21.96
CA GLY A 266 -5.25 2.73 -22.60
C GLY A 266 -4.57 3.69 -21.63
N LEU A 267 -3.46 4.30 -22.09
CA LEU A 267 -3.00 5.59 -21.59
C LEU A 267 -3.50 6.66 -22.55
N TYR A 268 -4.28 7.60 -22.05
CA TYR A 268 -4.87 8.69 -22.84
C TYR A 268 -4.12 9.99 -22.65
N ALA A 269 -3.96 10.73 -23.74
CA ALA A 269 -3.57 12.13 -23.74
C ALA A 269 -4.78 12.96 -24.19
N VAL A 270 -5.25 13.85 -23.33
CA VAL A 270 -6.45 14.63 -23.52
C VAL A 270 -6.09 16.11 -23.50
N ASP A 271 -6.59 16.88 -24.47
CA ASP A 271 -6.43 18.33 -24.50
C ASP A 271 -7.09 18.95 -23.26
N ALA A 272 -6.30 19.63 -22.44
CA ALA A 272 -6.75 20.17 -21.16
C ALA A 272 -7.81 21.29 -21.29
N ALA A 273 -7.87 21.98 -22.41
CA ALA A 273 -8.82 23.07 -22.65
C ALA A 273 -10.19 22.55 -23.13
N THR A 274 -10.19 21.51 -23.97
CA THR A 274 -11.39 21.04 -24.69
C THR A 274 -11.92 19.71 -24.23
N GLY A 275 -11.10 18.86 -23.61
CA GLY A 275 -11.44 17.47 -23.29
C GLY A 275 -11.31 16.51 -24.47
N SER A 276 -10.82 16.96 -25.62
CA SER A 276 -10.65 16.12 -26.81
C SER A 276 -9.48 15.16 -26.62
N VAL A 277 -9.67 13.88 -26.95
CA VAL A 277 -8.59 12.88 -26.94
C VAL A 277 -7.63 13.20 -28.09
N LEU A 278 -6.38 13.50 -27.76
CA LEU A 278 -5.34 13.78 -28.74
C LEU A 278 -4.72 12.49 -29.28
N TRP A 279 -4.51 11.51 -28.40
CA TRP A 279 -4.03 10.18 -28.73
C TRP A 279 -4.28 9.20 -27.57
N ARG A 280 -4.24 7.91 -27.88
CA ARG A 280 -4.27 6.80 -26.95
C ARG A 280 -3.10 5.86 -27.26
N HIS A 281 -2.39 5.42 -26.22
CA HIS A 281 -1.43 4.34 -26.27
C HIS A 281 -2.05 3.08 -25.69
N ASP A 282 -1.96 1.96 -26.41
CA ASP A 282 -2.40 0.66 -25.92
C ASP A 282 -1.32 0.03 -25.04
N ALA A 283 -1.57 -0.06 -23.74
CA ALA A 283 -0.65 -0.65 -22.79
C ALA A 283 -0.79 -2.19 -22.69
N GLY A 284 -1.84 -2.75 -23.27
CA GLY A 284 -2.12 -4.19 -23.30
C GLY A 284 -2.84 -4.74 -22.08
N ALA A 285 -3.01 -3.93 -21.02
CA ALA A 285 -3.72 -4.30 -19.79
C ALA A 285 -4.18 -3.04 -19.05
N PRO A 286 -5.21 -3.13 -18.16
CA PRO A 286 -5.75 -1.98 -17.44
C PRO A 286 -4.68 -1.12 -16.75
N VAL A 287 -4.80 0.21 -16.88
CA VAL A 287 -3.88 1.21 -16.33
C VAL A 287 -4.58 1.95 -15.19
N TYR A 288 -4.44 1.46 -13.97
CA TYR A 288 -4.98 2.10 -12.76
C TYR A 288 -3.93 2.85 -11.94
N SER A 289 -2.67 2.77 -12.34
CA SER A 289 -1.60 3.55 -11.71
C SER A 289 -1.74 5.04 -12.00
N GLY A 290 -1.14 5.87 -11.15
CA GLY A 290 -0.89 7.25 -11.52
C GLY A 290 0.16 7.34 -12.63
N VAL A 291 0.11 8.46 -13.38
CA VAL A 291 1.10 8.76 -14.41
C VAL A 291 2.22 9.59 -13.80
N GLY A 292 3.43 9.03 -13.76
CA GLY A 292 4.65 9.71 -13.36
C GLY A 292 5.35 10.37 -14.55
N LEU A 293 6.27 11.29 -14.27
CA LEU A 293 7.08 11.99 -15.27
C LEU A 293 8.57 11.80 -14.98
N LEU A 294 9.32 11.32 -15.95
CA LEU A 294 10.78 11.27 -15.92
C LEU A 294 11.35 12.31 -16.88
N GLY A 295 12.10 13.26 -16.34
CA GLY A 295 12.56 14.42 -17.12
C GLY A 295 11.39 15.21 -17.68
N ALA A 296 11.57 15.77 -18.89
CA ALA A 296 10.53 16.57 -19.56
C ALA A 296 9.66 15.77 -20.54
N GLY A 297 10.02 14.53 -20.86
CA GLY A 297 9.43 13.85 -22.03
C GLY A 297 8.95 12.43 -21.82
N THR A 298 9.32 11.74 -20.74
CA THR A 298 8.98 10.32 -20.56
C THR A 298 7.89 10.14 -19.49
N LEU A 299 6.76 9.60 -19.90
CA LEU A 299 5.68 9.19 -19.01
C LEU A 299 5.99 7.82 -18.42
N MET A 300 5.67 7.62 -17.15
CA MET A 300 5.85 6.35 -16.46
C MET A 300 4.51 5.89 -15.86
N PHE A 301 4.15 4.65 -16.08
CA PHE A 301 2.91 4.09 -15.51
C PHE A 301 3.01 2.57 -15.35
N GLY A 302 2.13 2.02 -14.53
CA GLY A 302 1.99 0.59 -14.30
C GLY A 302 0.68 0.04 -14.84
N THR A 303 0.63 -1.26 -15.07
CA THR A 303 -0.54 -1.97 -15.57
C THR A 303 -0.93 -3.14 -14.66
N MET A 304 -2.14 -3.63 -14.79
CA MET A 304 -2.66 -4.72 -13.96
C MET A 304 -2.06 -6.10 -14.30
N ASP A 305 -1.38 -6.25 -15.45
CA ASP A 305 -0.60 -7.46 -15.77
C ASP A 305 0.83 -7.44 -15.19
N GLY A 306 1.15 -6.41 -14.40
CA GLY A 306 2.45 -6.25 -13.76
C GLY A 306 3.50 -5.53 -14.60
N SER A 307 3.15 -5.01 -15.77
CA SER A 307 4.09 -4.22 -16.56
C SER A 307 4.26 -2.81 -15.97
N VAL A 308 5.49 -2.30 -16.04
CA VAL A 308 5.83 -0.89 -15.82
C VAL A 308 6.40 -0.35 -17.11
N VAL A 309 5.78 0.70 -17.62
CA VAL A 309 6.06 1.25 -18.95
C VAL A 309 6.65 2.64 -18.84
N LEU A 310 7.72 2.89 -19.56
CA LEU A 310 8.27 4.20 -19.84
C LEU A 310 7.96 4.55 -21.30
N LEU A 311 7.22 5.63 -21.52
CA LEU A 311 6.71 6.05 -22.82
C LEU A 311 7.22 7.45 -23.18
N ASP A 312 7.94 7.57 -24.28
CA ASP A 312 8.25 8.88 -24.86
C ASP A 312 6.93 9.52 -25.35
N ARG A 313 6.53 10.64 -24.74
CA ARG A 313 5.24 11.29 -25.01
C ARG A 313 5.15 11.93 -26.40
N GLN A 314 6.29 12.32 -26.99
CA GLN A 314 6.34 12.95 -28.32
C GLN A 314 6.39 11.89 -29.42
N ALA A 315 7.29 10.92 -29.29
CA ALA A 315 7.40 9.80 -30.22
C ALA A 315 6.24 8.79 -30.06
N ARG A 316 5.49 8.86 -28.94
CA ARG A 316 4.41 7.91 -28.60
C ARG A 316 4.88 6.46 -28.63
N ARG A 317 6.11 6.23 -28.20
CA ARG A 317 6.78 4.94 -28.26
C ARG A 317 7.34 4.57 -26.91
N GLU A 318 7.18 3.31 -26.54
CA GLU A 318 7.80 2.75 -25.33
C GLU A 318 9.32 2.78 -25.47
N THR A 319 9.99 3.24 -24.43
CA THR A 319 11.47 3.25 -24.34
C THR A 319 11.97 2.18 -23.40
N LEU A 320 11.14 1.77 -22.44
CA LEU A 320 11.42 0.68 -21.51
C LEU A 320 10.12 0.02 -21.06
N ARG A 321 10.14 -1.30 -20.95
CA ARG A 321 9.06 -2.08 -20.28
C ARG A 321 9.73 -3.14 -19.40
N VAL A 322 9.38 -3.11 -18.11
CA VAL A 322 9.79 -4.13 -17.12
C VAL A 322 8.56 -4.80 -16.54
N ARG A 323 8.74 -5.95 -15.87
CA ARG A 323 7.64 -6.71 -15.29
C ARG A 323 7.87 -7.03 -13.81
N THR A 324 6.80 -6.91 -13.04
CA THR A 324 6.64 -7.44 -11.69
C THR A 324 5.82 -8.73 -11.73
N GLY A 325 5.65 -9.41 -10.59
CA GLY A 325 4.83 -10.63 -10.53
C GLY A 325 3.33 -10.41 -10.32
N GLY A 326 2.87 -9.17 -10.17
CA GLY A 326 1.47 -8.82 -9.93
C GLY A 326 1.11 -7.43 -10.45
N GLY A 327 -0.18 -7.07 -10.37
CA GLY A 327 -0.66 -5.78 -10.86
C GLY A 327 0.03 -4.58 -10.20
N VAL A 328 0.27 -3.53 -10.96
CA VAL A 328 0.90 -2.28 -10.53
C VAL A 328 -0.14 -1.15 -10.54
N VAL A 329 -0.48 -0.67 -9.35
CA VAL A 329 -1.41 0.47 -9.17
C VAL A 329 -0.72 1.71 -8.60
N THR A 330 0.56 1.59 -8.21
CA THR A 330 1.38 2.70 -7.73
C THR A 330 1.91 3.53 -8.88
N THR A 331 2.10 4.83 -8.66
CA THR A 331 2.87 5.65 -9.62
C THR A 331 4.34 5.26 -9.53
N PRO A 332 4.99 4.88 -10.63
CA PRO A 332 6.43 4.61 -10.62
C PRO A 332 7.23 5.87 -10.26
N VAL A 333 8.32 5.71 -9.52
CA VAL A 333 9.26 6.80 -9.17
C VAL A 333 10.68 6.42 -9.57
N VAL A 334 11.53 7.42 -9.79
CA VAL A 334 12.95 7.20 -10.13
C VAL A 334 13.84 7.93 -9.14
N ALA A 335 14.81 7.22 -8.58
CA ALA A 335 15.83 7.77 -7.70
C ALA A 335 17.17 7.05 -7.90
N GLY A 336 18.26 7.82 -8.01
CA GLY A 336 19.62 7.25 -8.15
C GLY A 336 19.80 6.30 -9.33
N GLY A 337 19.07 6.50 -10.44
CA GLY A 337 19.10 5.62 -11.60
C GLY A 337 18.29 4.33 -11.45
N ILE A 338 17.50 4.21 -10.40
CA ILE A 338 16.61 3.08 -10.13
C ILE A 338 15.17 3.48 -10.36
N LEU A 339 14.44 2.72 -11.17
CA LEU A 339 13.01 2.76 -11.35
C LEU A 339 12.35 1.92 -10.25
N ILE A 340 11.49 2.54 -9.43
CA ILE A 340 10.96 1.93 -8.22
C ILE A 340 9.44 1.86 -8.30
N VAL A 341 8.87 0.70 -7.97
CA VAL A 341 7.44 0.46 -8.07
C VAL A 341 6.95 -0.60 -7.08
N GLY A 342 5.79 -0.35 -6.49
CA GLY A 342 5.07 -1.33 -5.69
C GLY A 342 4.18 -2.24 -6.55
N SER A 343 3.99 -3.49 -6.12
CA SER A 343 3.22 -4.48 -6.85
C SER A 343 2.30 -5.30 -5.94
N ARG A 344 1.22 -5.83 -6.49
CA ARG A 344 0.28 -6.72 -5.81
C ARG A 344 0.77 -8.15 -5.64
N ASP A 345 2.01 -8.44 -6.01
CA ASP A 345 2.73 -9.68 -5.66
C ASP A 345 3.49 -9.56 -4.33
N TYR A 346 3.18 -8.55 -3.53
CA TYR A 346 3.74 -8.31 -2.19
C TYR A 346 5.16 -7.75 -2.19
N MET A 347 5.65 -7.28 -3.34
CA MET A 347 7.02 -6.77 -3.49
C MET A 347 7.03 -5.29 -3.86
N LEU A 348 8.04 -4.62 -3.34
CA LEU A 348 8.56 -3.38 -3.90
C LEU A 348 9.78 -3.73 -4.75
N TYR A 349 9.82 -3.23 -5.97
CA TYR A 349 10.88 -3.50 -6.94
C TYR A 349 11.73 -2.27 -7.21
N GLY A 350 13.02 -2.49 -7.36
CA GLY A 350 13.95 -1.56 -7.99
C GLY A 350 14.53 -2.18 -9.27
N PHE A 351 14.40 -1.49 -10.38
CA PHE A 351 14.99 -1.87 -11.68
C PHE A 351 16.02 -0.83 -12.10
N ASN A 352 17.12 -1.24 -12.71
CA ASN A 352 18.07 -0.33 -13.32
C ASN A 352 17.36 0.43 -14.46
N LEU A 353 17.35 1.75 -14.39
CA LEU A 353 16.65 2.59 -15.37
C LEU A 353 17.27 2.47 -16.78
N ALA A 354 18.56 2.16 -16.87
CA ALA A 354 19.29 2.12 -18.13
C ALA A 354 18.89 0.95 -19.03
N ASP A 355 18.61 -0.22 -18.44
CA ASP A 355 18.37 -1.47 -19.18
C ASP A 355 17.18 -2.29 -18.67
N GLY A 356 16.53 -1.85 -17.60
CA GLY A 356 15.40 -2.55 -16.99
C GLY A 356 15.77 -3.81 -16.21
N SER A 357 17.05 -4.10 -16.01
CA SER A 357 17.48 -5.26 -15.22
C SER A 357 17.08 -5.10 -13.75
N PRO A 358 16.71 -6.19 -13.04
CA PRO A 358 16.40 -6.13 -11.62
C PRO A 358 17.62 -5.66 -10.82
N ALA A 359 17.47 -4.62 -9.99
CA ALA A 359 18.48 -4.15 -9.07
C ALA A 359 18.28 -4.76 -7.68
N TRP A 360 17.05 -4.69 -7.15
CA TRP A 360 16.69 -5.26 -5.86
C TRP A 360 15.19 -5.51 -5.77
N ARG A 361 14.79 -6.30 -4.74
CA ARG A 361 13.40 -6.55 -4.33
C ARG A 361 13.31 -6.45 -2.81
N PHE A 362 12.20 -5.88 -2.32
CA PHE A 362 11.86 -5.81 -0.91
C PHE A 362 10.49 -6.43 -0.69
N SER A 363 10.41 -7.48 0.15
CA SER A 363 9.16 -8.17 0.44
C SER A 363 8.38 -7.49 1.56
N TYR A 364 7.10 -7.32 1.34
CA TYR A 364 6.11 -6.92 2.34
C TYR A 364 5.24 -8.12 2.75
N TRP A 365 5.80 -9.31 2.71
CA TRP A 365 5.20 -10.59 3.07
C TRP A 365 3.96 -10.89 2.20
N PHE A 366 2.74 -10.77 2.75
CA PHE A 366 1.47 -10.93 2.00
C PHE A 366 0.77 -9.61 1.70
N SER A 367 1.41 -8.52 1.98
CA SER A 367 0.80 -7.21 1.84
C SER A 367 1.00 -6.66 0.44
N TRP A 368 -0.05 -6.28 -0.23
CA TRP A 368 0.04 -5.51 -1.46
C TRP A 368 0.80 -4.20 -1.20
N VAL A 369 1.66 -3.85 -2.12
CA VAL A 369 2.37 -2.56 -2.08
C VAL A 369 1.64 -1.59 -3.00
N GLU A 370 0.62 -0.95 -2.47
CA GLU A 370 -0.24 0.00 -3.20
C GLU A 370 0.05 1.46 -2.88
N SER A 371 0.85 1.70 -1.86
CA SER A 371 1.37 3.02 -1.53
C SER A 371 2.40 3.45 -2.57
N THR A 372 2.17 4.59 -3.24
CA THR A 372 3.20 5.20 -4.09
C THR A 372 4.39 5.62 -3.23
N PRO A 373 5.62 5.23 -3.57
CA PRO A 373 6.80 5.64 -2.80
C PRO A 373 6.94 7.16 -2.76
N ALA A 374 7.05 7.74 -1.56
CA ALA A 374 7.36 9.16 -1.39
C ALA A 374 8.87 9.35 -1.37
N LEU A 375 9.44 10.01 -2.39
CA LEU A 375 10.88 10.28 -2.47
C LEU A 375 11.19 11.64 -1.83
N VAL A 376 11.93 11.63 -0.71
CA VAL A 376 12.36 12.84 0.00
C VAL A 376 13.78 12.65 0.52
N ASP A 377 14.65 13.62 0.26
CA ASP A 377 16.05 13.67 0.72
C ASP A 377 16.83 12.35 0.52
N GLY A 378 16.66 11.74 -0.66
CA GLY A 378 17.38 10.52 -1.05
C GLY A 378 16.88 9.23 -0.41
N LEU A 379 15.76 9.25 0.32
CA LEU A 379 15.06 8.07 0.82
C LEU A 379 13.66 7.97 0.21
N ILE A 380 13.17 6.76 0.04
CA ILE A 380 11.77 6.49 -0.26
C ILE A 380 11.05 6.01 1.01
N TYR A 381 9.82 6.50 1.19
CA TYR A 381 8.92 6.13 2.28
C TYR A 381 7.71 5.43 1.70
N VAL A 382 7.42 4.24 2.18
CA VAL A 382 6.39 3.36 1.61
C VAL A 382 5.51 2.81 2.73
N GLY A 383 4.20 2.92 2.57
CA GLY A 383 3.22 2.20 3.37
C GLY A 383 2.94 0.81 2.80
N ALA A 384 2.49 -0.09 3.62
CA ALA A 384 2.07 -1.42 3.18
C ALA A 384 0.71 -1.77 3.78
N SER A 385 -0.20 -2.25 2.96
CA SER A 385 -1.58 -2.55 3.31
C SER A 385 -1.69 -3.42 4.57
N ASP A 386 -1.73 -4.74 4.39
CA ASP A 386 -1.95 -5.70 5.47
C ASP A 386 -0.74 -5.86 6.40
N PHE A 387 0.46 -5.52 5.93
CA PHE A 387 1.67 -5.50 6.74
C PHE A 387 1.66 -4.38 7.78
N SER A 388 0.76 -3.39 7.61
CA SER A 388 0.54 -2.29 8.56
C SER A 388 1.85 -1.65 9.04
N ARG A 389 2.68 -1.24 8.09
CA ARG A 389 3.99 -0.62 8.35
C ARG A 389 4.28 0.52 7.40
N VAL A 390 4.99 1.51 7.91
CA VAL A 390 5.73 2.48 7.10
C VAL A 390 7.20 2.11 7.13
N THR A 391 7.82 2.07 5.96
CA THR A 391 9.25 1.74 5.81
C THR A 391 9.98 2.84 5.07
N ALA A 392 11.11 3.29 5.61
CA ALA A 392 12.05 4.16 4.92
C ALA A 392 13.16 3.30 4.31
N ILE A 393 13.36 3.43 2.99
CA ILE A 393 14.26 2.57 2.20
C ILE A 393 15.24 3.43 1.43
N ASP A 394 16.49 3.00 1.38
CA ASP A 394 17.50 3.53 0.48
C ASP A 394 17.15 3.08 -0.95
N PRO A 395 16.83 3.99 -1.88
CA PRO A 395 16.33 3.64 -3.20
C PRO A 395 17.34 2.93 -4.10
N VAL A 396 18.64 3.11 -3.84
CA VAL A 396 19.71 2.51 -4.66
C VAL A 396 19.97 1.06 -4.24
N THR A 397 19.96 0.82 -2.93
CA THR A 397 20.30 -0.50 -2.37
C THR A 397 19.10 -1.37 -2.03
N GLY A 398 17.90 -0.80 -1.96
CA GLY A 398 16.70 -1.47 -1.49
C GLY A 398 16.71 -1.82 0.01
N LYS A 399 17.67 -1.31 0.78
CA LYS A 399 17.77 -1.60 2.21
C LYS A 399 16.93 -0.65 3.05
N ALA A 400 16.17 -1.22 3.98
CA ALA A 400 15.43 -0.42 4.95
C ALA A 400 16.39 0.30 5.90
N ARG A 401 16.14 1.59 6.12
CA ARG A 401 16.75 2.37 7.20
C ARG A 401 16.02 2.13 8.51
N TRP A 402 14.70 2.10 8.44
CA TRP A 402 13.81 1.72 9.53
C TRP A 402 12.50 1.20 8.95
N SER A 403 11.77 0.42 9.74
CA SER A 403 10.42 -0.06 9.45
C SER A 403 9.60 -0.05 10.72
N THR A 404 8.51 0.72 10.74
CA THR A 404 7.73 1.00 11.94
C THR A 404 6.31 0.46 11.78
N PRO A 405 5.83 -0.34 12.74
CA PRO A 405 4.42 -0.75 12.79
C PRO A 405 3.49 0.45 12.91
N VAL A 406 2.37 0.41 12.19
CA VAL A 406 1.30 1.40 12.29
C VAL A 406 -0.02 0.71 12.66
N HIS A 407 -0.97 1.48 13.18
CA HIS A 407 -2.28 0.93 13.54
C HIS A 407 -3.19 0.93 12.32
N GLY A 408 -3.58 -0.26 11.85
CA GLY A 408 -4.46 -0.41 10.69
C GLY A 408 -3.75 -0.53 9.35
N LEU A 409 -4.53 -0.68 8.30
CA LEU A 409 -4.06 -0.87 6.93
C LEU A 409 -3.53 0.45 6.36
N ASP A 410 -2.36 0.43 5.75
CA ASP A 410 -1.70 1.63 5.20
C ASP A 410 -1.64 1.57 3.67
N TRP A 411 -2.58 2.22 3.02
CA TRP A 411 -2.66 2.28 1.55
C TRP A 411 -2.18 3.60 0.95
N GLY A 412 -2.12 4.65 1.79
CA GLY A 412 -1.76 5.99 1.36
C GLY A 412 -0.27 6.16 1.09
N THR A 413 0.08 7.11 0.25
CA THR A 413 1.47 7.60 0.17
C THR A 413 1.79 8.34 1.46
N PRO A 414 2.87 7.99 2.17
CA PRO A 414 3.27 8.72 3.36
C PRO A 414 3.55 10.19 3.06
N LEU A 415 3.02 11.10 3.88
CA LEU A 415 3.33 12.51 3.82
C LEU A 415 4.62 12.78 4.61
N VAL A 416 5.65 13.21 3.91
CA VAL A 416 6.97 13.43 4.52
C VAL A 416 7.24 14.92 4.63
N THR A 417 7.57 15.36 5.84
CA THR A 417 8.01 16.72 6.14
C THR A 417 9.48 16.71 6.56
N ARG A 418 10.02 17.87 6.92
CA ARG A 418 11.40 17.98 7.41
C ARG A 418 11.69 17.02 8.57
N ASP A 419 10.78 16.92 9.52
CA ASP A 419 11.02 16.26 10.81
C ASP A 419 10.13 15.04 11.05
N SER A 420 9.06 14.86 10.26
CA SER A 420 8.04 13.83 10.48
C SER A 420 7.62 13.12 9.22
N VAL A 421 7.18 11.88 9.38
CA VAL A 421 6.42 11.12 8.41
C VAL A 421 5.01 10.92 8.98
N PHE A 422 4.00 11.30 8.22
CA PHE A 422 2.60 11.09 8.58
C PHE A 422 1.98 10.06 7.67
N THR A 423 1.20 9.17 8.24
CA THR A 423 0.43 8.19 7.47
C THR A 423 -1.02 8.14 7.96
N GLY A 424 -1.93 7.96 7.02
CA GLY A 424 -3.32 7.65 7.27
C GLY A 424 -3.55 6.14 7.25
N THR A 425 -4.25 5.60 8.23
CA THR A 425 -4.51 4.17 8.33
C THR A 425 -6.00 3.87 8.41
N VAL A 426 -6.36 2.67 8.02
CA VAL A 426 -7.73 2.22 7.86
C VAL A 426 -8.04 1.07 8.81
N ALA A 427 -9.18 1.17 9.50
CA ALA A 427 -9.85 0.04 10.11
C ALA A 427 -10.76 -0.65 9.08
N GLN A 428 -10.81 -1.96 9.09
CA GLN A 428 -11.67 -2.74 8.21
C GLN A 428 -12.42 -3.82 9.00
N ASN A 429 -13.73 -3.84 8.82
CA ASN A 429 -14.62 -4.87 9.35
C ASN A 429 -15.43 -5.45 8.19
N MET A 430 -15.25 -6.73 7.87
CA MET A 430 -15.94 -7.42 6.79
C MET A 430 -16.56 -8.71 7.29
N GLU A 431 -17.87 -8.86 7.10
CA GLU A 431 -18.63 -10.08 7.41
C GLU A 431 -18.35 -10.66 8.82
N GLY A 432 -18.22 -9.79 9.80
CA GLY A 432 -17.89 -10.19 11.18
C GLY A 432 -16.41 -10.50 11.42
N THR A 433 -15.57 -10.44 10.39
CA THR A 433 -14.11 -10.56 10.52
C THR A 433 -13.48 -9.17 10.56
N VAL A 434 -12.87 -8.83 11.68
CA VAL A 434 -12.15 -7.56 11.83
C VAL A 434 -10.71 -7.78 11.35
N ILE A 435 -10.38 -7.23 10.17
CA ILE A 435 -9.03 -7.31 9.59
C ILE A 435 -8.11 -6.31 10.29
N ALA A 436 -8.63 -5.10 10.57
CA ALA A 436 -7.93 -4.09 11.36
C ALA A 436 -8.92 -3.38 12.28
N HIS A 437 -8.65 -3.39 13.58
CA HIS A 437 -9.57 -2.84 14.60
C HIS A 437 -9.57 -1.32 14.64
N VAL A 438 -8.48 -0.69 14.25
CA VAL A 438 -8.25 0.74 14.44
C VAL A 438 -7.69 1.34 13.16
N GLY A 439 -8.25 2.48 12.76
CA GLY A 439 -7.67 3.37 11.76
C GLY A 439 -7.39 4.73 12.38
N GLY A 440 -6.62 5.56 11.71
CA GLY A 440 -6.27 6.87 12.24
C GLY A 440 -5.18 7.57 11.45
N ILE A 441 -4.52 8.50 12.11
CA ILE A 441 -3.33 9.19 11.59
C ILE A 441 -2.21 8.97 12.59
N MET A 442 -1.05 8.59 12.10
CA MET A 442 0.17 8.48 12.90
C MET A 442 1.24 9.44 12.40
N ALA A 443 1.97 10.00 13.36
CA ALA A 443 3.19 10.75 13.11
C ALA A 443 4.40 9.96 13.62
N LEU A 444 5.40 9.83 12.76
CA LEU A 444 6.65 9.15 13.05
C LEU A 444 7.81 10.17 12.94
N ASP A 445 8.86 9.95 13.69
CA ASP A 445 10.12 10.67 13.50
C ASP A 445 10.72 10.28 12.14
N ARG A 446 11.05 11.24 11.30
CA ARG A 446 11.51 10.96 9.93
C ARG A 446 12.82 10.19 9.88
N LEU A 447 13.73 10.44 10.80
CA LEU A 447 15.09 9.87 10.75
C LEU A 447 15.13 8.46 11.36
N THR A 448 14.38 8.24 12.43
CA THR A 448 14.44 7.01 13.22
C THR A 448 13.23 6.10 13.04
N GLY A 449 12.12 6.61 12.48
CA GLY A 449 10.83 5.92 12.42
C GLY A 449 10.11 5.85 13.77
N ALA A 450 10.66 6.42 14.84
CA ALA A 450 10.02 6.33 16.16
C ALA A 450 8.62 6.98 16.14
N PRO A 451 7.59 6.31 16.66
CA PRO A 451 6.26 6.89 16.75
C PRO A 451 6.27 8.11 17.69
N ARG A 452 5.63 9.20 17.25
CA ARG A 452 5.51 10.45 18.00
C ARG A 452 4.17 10.59 18.66
N TRP A 453 3.09 10.41 17.87
CA TRP A 453 1.70 10.51 18.33
C TRP A 453 0.74 9.85 17.35
N GLN A 454 -0.51 9.71 17.78
CA GLN A 454 -1.60 9.19 16.95
C GLN A 454 -2.91 9.95 17.18
N VAL A 455 -3.72 10.04 16.15
CA VAL A 455 -5.13 10.42 16.20
C VAL A 455 -5.94 9.22 15.73
N LEU A 456 -6.74 8.64 16.63
CA LEU A 456 -7.57 7.49 16.30
C LEU A 456 -8.87 7.96 15.66
N ALA A 457 -9.27 7.28 14.59
CA ALA A 457 -10.58 7.45 13.99
C ALA A 457 -11.64 6.62 14.75
N ALA A 458 -12.91 6.87 14.46
CA ALA A 458 -13.98 5.99 14.89
C ALA A 458 -13.78 4.57 14.34
N ALA A 459 -14.29 3.57 15.07
CA ALA A 459 -14.27 2.18 14.62
C ALA A 459 -14.98 2.06 13.26
N ALA A 460 -14.51 1.12 12.44
CA ALA A 460 -15.18 0.81 11.18
C ALA A 460 -16.61 0.31 11.45
N PRO A 461 -17.61 0.77 10.69
CA PRO A 461 -18.94 0.20 10.77
C PRO A 461 -18.91 -1.26 10.29
N GLU A 462 -19.94 -2.02 10.63
CA GLU A 462 -20.11 -3.38 10.12
C GLU A 462 -20.12 -3.37 8.58
N ASN A 463 -19.37 -4.30 7.97
CA ASN A 463 -19.14 -4.38 6.53
C ASN A 463 -18.61 -3.09 5.91
N GLY A 464 -17.73 -2.37 6.62
CA GLY A 464 -17.22 -1.08 6.18
C GLY A 464 -15.79 -0.77 6.60
N PHE A 465 -15.43 0.47 6.31
CA PHE A 465 -14.12 1.03 6.59
C PHE A 465 -14.22 2.23 7.53
N GLY A 466 -13.22 2.41 8.38
CA GLY A 466 -13.02 3.58 9.22
C GLY A 466 -11.60 4.14 9.04
N GLY A 467 -11.37 5.37 9.45
CA GLY A 467 -10.05 6.00 9.35
C GLY A 467 -9.81 6.74 8.04
N TYR A 468 -8.57 6.76 7.58
CA TYR A 468 -8.08 7.61 6.48
C TYR A 468 -7.31 6.77 5.47
N ALA A 469 -7.89 6.49 4.29
CA ALA A 469 -7.29 5.63 3.27
C ALA A 469 -6.41 6.38 2.27
N GLY A 470 -6.76 7.62 1.99
CA GLY A 470 -6.02 8.45 1.04
C GLY A 470 -4.70 8.96 1.61
N SER A 471 -3.79 9.30 0.72
CA SER A 471 -2.59 10.03 1.11
C SER A 471 -2.98 11.35 1.77
N LEU A 472 -2.28 11.71 2.82
CA LEU A 472 -2.46 13.01 3.49
C LEU A 472 -1.87 14.14 2.63
N ALA A 473 -2.29 15.38 2.86
CA ALA A 473 -1.73 16.54 2.19
C ALA A 473 -1.16 17.54 3.21
N LEU A 474 -0.26 18.41 2.75
CA LEU A 474 0.34 19.46 3.58
C LEU A 474 -0.11 20.84 3.06
N ALA A 475 -0.65 21.66 3.96
CA ALA A 475 -0.98 23.08 3.72
C ALA A 475 -0.15 23.92 4.72
N GLY A 476 1.00 24.45 4.27
CA GLY A 476 1.94 25.11 5.17
C GLY A 476 2.50 24.14 6.24
N ASP A 477 2.16 24.35 7.51
CA ASP A 477 2.48 23.48 8.64
C ASP A 477 1.30 22.62 9.13
N THR A 478 0.28 22.48 8.28
CA THR A 478 -0.97 21.80 8.62
C THR A 478 -1.15 20.54 7.78
N VAL A 479 -1.34 19.41 8.44
CA VAL A 479 -1.69 18.11 7.82
C VAL A 479 -3.19 18.07 7.55
N ILE A 480 -3.55 17.80 6.32
CA ILE A 480 -4.95 17.67 5.87
C ILE A 480 -5.25 16.18 5.63
N ALA A 481 -6.32 15.71 6.22
CA ALA A 481 -6.77 14.32 6.13
C ALA A 481 -8.27 14.24 5.83
N ALA A 482 -8.65 13.34 4.92
CA ALA A 482 -10.03 13.08 4.55
C ALA A 482 -10.42 11.65 4.95
N GLY A 483 -11.49 11.50 5.73
CA GLY A 483 -11.88 10.24 6.36
C GLY A 483 -13.08 9.54 5.71
N PHE A 484 -13.23 8.26 6.07
CA PHE A 484 -14.43 7.48 5.71
C PHE A 484 -15.69 7.95 6.44
N ASP A 485 -15.53 8.67 7.55
CA ASP A 485 -16.63 9.29 8.31
C ASP A 485 -17.22 10.54 7.63
N GLY A 486 -16.71 10.90 6.46
CA GLY A 486 -17.15 12.07 5.70
C GLY A 486 -16.54 13.37 6.20
N LYS A 487 -15.52 13.33 7.03
CA LYS A 487 -14.87 14.53 7.54
C LYS A 487 -13.53 14.79 6.90
N LEU A 488 -13.31 16.04 6.52
CA LEU A 488 -12.01 16.60 6.20
C LEU A 488 -11.50 17.34 7.44
N ILE A 489 -10.32 17.01 7.92
CA ILE A 489 -9.75 17.61 9.13
C ILE A 489 -8.38 18.22 8.85
N ALA A 490 -8.02 19.21 9.65
CA ALA A 490 -6.70 19.83 9.65
C ALA A 490 -6.04 19.68 11.02
N LEU A 491 -4.80 19.20 11.04
CA LEU A 491 -4.01 18.96 12.24
C LEU A 491 -2.70 19.74 12.16
N ARG A 492 -2.16 20.20 13.29
CA ARG A 492 -0.79 20.73 13.30
C ARG A 492 0.21 19.62 12.99
N ALA A 493 1.19 19.92 12.14
CA ALA A 493 2.25 18.99 11.79
C ALA A 493 3.32 18.81 12.89
N ARG A 494 3.30 19.69 13.91
CA ARG A 494 4.29 19.73 15.03
C ARG A 494 3.60 19.62 16.36
#